data_f3846a62bb09f36443e3594c76886c79
#
_entry.id   f3846a62bb09f36443e3594c76886c79
#
_cell.length_a   1.000
_cell.length_b   1.000
_cell.length_c   1.000
_cell.angle_alpha   90.00
_cell.angle_beta   90.00
_cell.angle_gamma   90.00
#
_symmetry.space_group_name_H-M   'P 1'
#
loop_
_entity.id
_entity.type
_entity.pdbx_description
1 polymer ?
#
loop_
_entity_poly.entity_id
_entity_poly.type
_entity_poly.pdbx_seq_one_letter_code
_entity_poly.pdbx_strand_id
1 'polypeptide(L)'
;MDNSSVDAKGILLTQIKQDFVTPANAIFDYLDIVEKAVSKLDLQSDDELNQIKSSCNKLINQYEEAFNLYTGASSDKNKKSSEEYSELRHNLRTPLNAIIGYGEILIEDFEEDIPESRTRRIIINDLKHIIDLARETEKAIEVFVDFIRGDEDGSDEADKSQVETANALFKSLGDIDHSISLSDDLKDSDILIVDDNKTNCEVLERRLSM
;
A
#
# COMPACT_ATOMS: atom_id res chain seq x y z
N MET A 1 18.16 15.16 -30.24
CA MET A 1 17.44 13.90 -30.21
C MET A 1 17.14 13.63 -28.77
N ASP A 2 15.88 13.59 -28.47
CA ASP A 2 15.28 14.03 -27.22
C ASP A 2 15.43 12.99 -26.10
N ASN A 3 16.40 13.21 -25.20
CA ASN A 3 16.60 12.40 -24.01
C ASN A 3 15.58 12.73 -22.90
N SER A 4 14.73 13.74 -23.14
CA SER A 4 13.82 14.29 -22.11
C SER A 4 12.47 13.56 -22.04
N SER A 5 12.00 12.93 -23.12
CA SER A 5 10.71 12.24 -23.12
C SER A 5 10.78 10.84 -22.48
N VAL A 6 11.94 10.21 -22.60
CA VAL A 6 12.21 8.85 -22.09
C VAL A 6 12.32 8.86 -20.56
N ASP A 7 12.86 9.95 -19.99
CA ASP A 7 13.00 10.13 -18.54
C ASP A 7 11.63 10.40 -17.87
N ALA A 8 10.74 11.13 -18.53
CA ALA A 8 9.44 11.49 -17.97
C ALA A 8 8.50 10.30 -17.72
N LYS A 9 8.50 9.30 -18.61
CA LYS A 9 7.65 8.10 -18.46
C LYS A 9 8.15 7.19 -17.34
N GLY A 10 9.48 7.01 -17.23
CA GLY A 10 10.08 6.26 -16.13
C GLY A 10 9.79 6.89 -14.77
N ILE A 11 9.88 8.24 -14.69
CA ILE A 11 9.53 8.98 -13.47
C ILE A 11 8.04 8.79 -13.15
N LEU A 12 7.15 8.88 -14.13
CA LEU A 12 5.71 8.72 -13.92
C LEU A 12 5.35 7.30 -13.46
N LEU A 13 5.93 6.26 -14.05
CA LEU A 13 5.75 4.87 -13.61
C LEU A 13 6.24 4.65 -12.19
N THR A 14 7.37 5.26 -11.85
CA THR A 14 7.91 5.23 -10.49
C THR A 14 6.93 5.85 -9.50
N GLN A 15 6.39 7.02 -9.83
CA GLN A 15 5.41 7.71 -8.99
C GLN A 15 4.13 6.90 -8.84
N ILE A 16 3.56 6.37 -9.93
CA ILE A 16 2.36 5.53 -9.90
C ILE A 16 2.57 4.30 -9.00
N LYS A 17 3.74 3.65 -9.10
CA LYS A 17 4.07 2.52 -8.22
C LYS A 17 4.14 2.95 -6.76
N GLN A 18 4.78 4.07 -6.47
CA GLN A 18 4.96 4.57 -5.11
C GLN A 18 3.62 5.01 -4.49
N ASP A 19 2.77 5.67 -5.26
CA ASP A 19 1.43 6.08 -4.82
C ASP A 19 0.55 4.89 -4.43
N PHE A 20 0.81 3.69 -4.98
CA PHE A 20 0.16 2.46 -4.58
C PHE A 20 0.86 1.78 -3.39
N VAL A 21 2.17 1.59 -3.48
CA VAL A 21 2.95 0.76 -2.53
C VAL A 21 3.00 1.40 -1.14
N THR A 22 3.12 2.73 -1.07
CA THR A 22 3.23 3.43 0.22
C THR A 22 1.99 3.26 1.09
N PRO A 23 0.76 3.60 0.65
CA PRO A 23 -0.43 3.40 1.48
C PRO A 23 -0.70 1.92 1.73
N ALA A 24 -0.45 1.03 0.77
CA ALA A 24 -0.64 -0.41 0.95
C ALA A 24 0.27 -0.99 2.05
N ASN A 25 1.53 -0.57 2.12
CA ASN A 25 2.44 -0.99 3.19
C ASN A 25 2.05 -0.37 4.54
N ALA A 26 1.64 0.89 4.56
CA ALA A 26 1.20 1.56 5.78
C ALA A 26 -0.01 0.84 6.43
N ILE A 27 -0.89 0.19 5.65
CA ILE A 27 -1.96 -0.66 6.19
C ILE A 27 -1.39 -1.77 7.08
N PHE A 28 -0.30 -2.46 6.66
CA PHE A 28 0.34 -3.49 7.48
C PHE A 28 0.91 -2.92 8.78
N ASP A 29 1.50 -1.74 8.71
CA ASP A 29 2.08 -1.09 9.88
C ASP A 29 1.01 -0.73 10.91
N TYR A 30 -0.13 -0.20 10.48
CA TYR A 30 -1.27 0.06 11.36
C TYR A 30 -1.92 -1.23 11.88
N LEU A 31 -2.01 -2.29 11.05
CA LEU A 31 -2.51 -3.60 11.50
C LEU A 31 -1.65 -4.17 12.63
N ASP A 32 -0.34 -4.12 12.51
CA ASP A 32 0.60 -4.56 13.56
C ASP A 32 0.37 -3.79 14.87
N ILE A 33 0.08 -2.50 14.79
CA ILE A 33 -0.24 -1.66 15.94
C ILE A 33 -1.56 -2.08 16.58
N VAL A 34 -2.60 -2.27 15.76
CA VAL A 34 -3.93 -2.71 16.22
C VAL A 34 -3.85 -4.10 16.85
N GLU A 35 -3.21 -5.08 16.20
CA GLU A 35 -3.01 -6.44 16.72
C GLU A 35 -2.36 -6.42 18.13
N LYS A 36 -1.30 -5.63 18.32
CA LYS A 36 -0.63 -5.47 19.61
C LYS A 36 -1.50 -4.81 20.69
N ALA A 37 -2.35 -3.87 20.29
CA ALA A 37 -3.25 -3.20 21.22
C ALA A 37 -4.42 -4.12 21.64
N VAL A 38 -4.99 -4.85 20.68
CA VAL A 38 -6.10 -5.81 20.88
C VAL A 38 -5.67 -6.99 21.73
N SER A 39 -4.48 -7.56 21.49
CA SER A 39 -3.94 -8.68 22.27
C SER A 39 -3.76 -8.35 23.76
N LYS A 40 -3.53 -7.07 24.10
CA LYS A 40 -3.47 -6.62 25.51
C LYS A 40 -4.84 -6.54 26.18
N LEU A 41 -5.92 -6.53 25.40
CA LEU A 41 -7.29 -6.42 25.90
C LEU A 41 -8.01 -7.78 25.97
N ASP A 42 -7.35 -8.88 25.58
CA ASP A 42 -7.89 -10.24 25.53
C ASP A 42 -9.21 -10.35 24.71
N LEU A 43 -9.26 -9.61 23.59
CA LEU A 43 -10.41 -9.57 22.69
C LEU A 43 -10.27 -10.61 21.57
N GLN A 44 -11.40 -11.23 21.20
CA GLN A 44 -11.48 -12.14 20.06
C GLN A 44 -11.79 -11.35 18.79
N SER A 45 -10.77 -10.98 18.04
CA SER A 45 -10.88 -10.28 16.74
C SER A 45 -9.85 -10.79 15.73
N ASP A 46 -9.29 -11.97 16.00
CA ASP A 46 -8.22 -12.55 15.20
C ASP A 46 -8.67 -12.86 13.76
N ASP A 47 -9.94 -13.24 13.57
CA ASP A 47 -10.44 -13.63 12.26
C ASP A 47 -10.54 -12.42 11.31
N GLU A 48 -11.12 -11.30 11.75
CA GLU A 48 -11.28 -10.07 10.95
C GLU A 48 -9.92 -9.42 10.66
N LEU A 49 -9.03 -9.33 11.64
CA LEU A 49 -7.66 -8.82 11.45
C LEU A 49 -6.88 -9.69 10.46
N ASN A 50 -6.99 -11.01 10.56
CA ASN A 50 -6.38 -11.93 9.60
C ASN A 50 -6.97 -11.79 8.18
N GLN A 51 -8.28 -11.52 8.04
CA GLN A 51 -8.90 -11.26 6.74
C GLN A 51 -8.37 -9.97 6.11
N ILE A 52 -8.21 -8.90 6.90
CA ILE A 52 -7.59 -7.65 6.41
C ILE A 52 -6.16 -7.93 5.94
N LYS A 53 -5.35 -8.61 6.76
CA LYS A 53 -3.95 -8.95 6.46
C LYS A 53 -3.81 -9.82 5.19
N SER A 54 -4.66 -10.84 5.06
CA SER A 54 -4.73 -11.70 3.88
C SER A 54 -5.12 -10.91 2.63
N SER A 55 -6.07 -9.99 2.75
CA SER A 55 -6.54 -9.14 1.66
C SER A 55 -5.45 -8.15 1.22
N CYS A 56 -4.69 -7.57 2.14
CA CYS A 56 -3.54 -6.72 1.84
C CYS A 56 -2.47 -7.49 1.05
N ASN A 57 -2.09 -8.69 1.51
CA ASN A 57 -1.13 -9.53 0.79
C ASN A 57 -1.61 -9.86 -0.63
N LYS A 58 -2.90 -10.23 -0.77
CA LYS A 58 -3.49 -10.52 -2.07
C LYS A 58 -3.45 -9.30 -2.99
N LEU A 59 -3.78 -8.12 -2.47
CA LEU A 59 -3.77 -6.87 -3.21
C LEU A 59 -2.37 -6.53 -3.75
N ILE A 60 -1.35 -6.58 -2.89
CA ILE A 60 0.03 -6.28 -3.28
C ILE A 60 0.51 -7.26 -4.35
N ASN A 61 0.31 -8.56 -4.15
CA ASN A 61 0.72 -9.56 -5.13
C ASN A 61 0.04 -9.36 -6.50
N GLN A 62 -1.28 -9.11 -6.51
CA GLN A 62 -2.02 -8.86 -7.75
C GLN A 62 -1.56 -7.58 -8.45
N TYR A 63 -1.27 -6.53 -7.68
CA TYR A 63 -0.74 -5.29 -8.25
C TYR A 63 0.65 -5.49 -8.85
N GLU A 64 1.56 -6.17 -8.15
CA GLU A 64 2.91 -6.44 -8.64
C GLU A 64 2.90 -7.29 -9.90
N GLU A 65 2.06 -8.33 -9.96
CA GLU A 65 1.88 -9.14 -11.15
C GLU A 65 1.37 -8.29 -12.32
N ALA A 66 0.35 -7.48 -12.09
CA ALA A 66 -0.18 -6.57 -13.10
C ALA A 66 0.87 -5.54 -13.53
N PHE A 67 1.53 -4.89 -12.59
CA PHE A 67 2.56 -3.90 -12.89
C PHE A 67 3.67 -4.48 -13.76
N ASN A 68 4.19 -5.66 -13.42
CA ASN A 68 5.24 -6.34 -14.19
C ASN A 68 4.74 -6.78 -15.58
N LEU A 69 3.49 -7.26 -15.69
CA LEU A 69 2.89 -7.69 -16.93
C LEU A 69 2.69 -6.54 -17.93
N TYR A 70 2.26 -5.37 -17.44
CA TYR A 70 1.88 -4.25 -18.30
C TYR A 70 3.04 -3.26 -18.55
N THR A 71 4.06 -3.25 -17.70
CA THR A 71 5.21 -2.34 -17.82
C THR A 71 6.51 -3.04 -18.19
N GLY A 72 6.56 -4.39 -18.16
CA GLY A 72 7.74 -5.17 -18.47
C GLY A 72 8.07 -5.27 -19.97
N ALA A 73 9.32 -5.62 -20.27
CA ALA A 73 9.87 -5.79 -21.63
C ALA A 73 9.17 -6.87 -22.47
N SER A 74 8.33 -7.71 -21.85
CA SER A 74 7.60 -8.81 -22.48
C SER A 74 6.15 -8.47 -22.82
N SER A 75 5.74 -7.20 -22.70
CA SER A 75 4.38 -6.82 -23.09
C SER A 75 4.23 -7.01 -24.60
N ASP A 76 3.70 -8.18 -24.95
CA ASP A 76 3.31 -8.47 -26.33
C ASP A 76 2.34 -7.38 -26.75
N LYS A 77 2.62 -6.70 -27.87
CA LYS A 77 1.86 -5.55 -28.39
C LYS A 77 0.44 -5.92 -28.87
N ASN A 78 -0.13 -6.99 -28.36
CA ASN A 78 -1.54 -7.31 -28.60
C ASN A 78 -2.39 -6.34 -27.77
N LYS A 79 -3.05 -5.40 -28.45
CA LYS A 79 -4.06 -4.51 -27.81
C LYS A 79 -4.97 -5.37 -26.94
N LYS A 80 -4.88 -5.11 -25.62
CA LYS A 80 -5.77 -5.76 -24.68
C LYS A 80 -7.18 -5.21 -24.82
N SER A 81 -8.17 -6.04 -24.55
CA SER A 81 -9.55 -5.63 -24.69
C SER A 81 -9.96 -4.69 -23.52
N SER A 82 -11.00 -3.90 -23.74
CA SER A 82 -11.58 -3.07 -22.67
C SER A 82 -12.06 -3.91 -21.49
N GLU A 83 -12.44 -5.16 -21.78
CA GLU A 83 -12.86 -6.15 -20.79
C GLU A 83 -11.71 -6.56 -19.88
N GLU A 84 -10.49 -6.75 -20.41
CA GLU A 84 -9.31 -7.13 -19.62
C GLU A 84 -8.92 -6.03 -18.61
N TYR A 85 -9.00 -4.75 -18.98
CA TYR A 85 -8.78 -3.64 -18.04
C TYR A 85 -9.87 -3.53 -16.98
N SER A 86 -11.12 -3.81 -17.36
CA SER A 86 -12.24 -3.84 -16.42
C SER A 86 -12.09 -4.98 -15.42
N GLU A 87 -11.65 -6.15 -15.87
CA GLU A 87 -11.38 -7.32 -15.03
C GLU A 87 -10.20 -7.05 -14.08
N LEU A 88 -9.11 -6.46 -14.59
CA LEU A 88 -7.98 -6.05 -13.75
C LEU A 88 -8.41 -5.10 -12.64
N ARG A 89 -9.16 -4.05 -12.98
CA ARG A 89 -9.70 -3.10 -11.99
C ARG A 89 -10.58 -3.81 -10.96
N HIS A 90 -11.45 -4.70 -11.38
CA HIS A 90 -12.30 -5.48 -10.48
C HIS A 90 -11.48 -6.37 -9.53
N ASN A 91 -10.47 -7.04 -10.07
CA ASN A 91 -9.62 -7.95 -9.29
C ASN A 91 -8.81 -7.20 -8.22
N LEU A 92 -8.31 -6.00 -8.53
CA LEU A 92 -7.59 -5.16 -7.58
C LEU A 92 -8.52 -4.51 -6.53
N ARG A 93 -9.76 -4.15 -6.90
CA ARG A 93 -10.73 -3.58 -5.95
C ARG A 93 -11.31 -4.61 -4.96
N THR A 94 -11.39 -5.87 -5.35
CA THR A 94 -11.98 -6.91 -4.50
C THR A 94 -11.29 -7.03 -3.14
N PRO A 95 -9.96 -7.16 -3.03
CA PRO A 95 -9.29 -7.17 -1.74
C PRO A 95 -9.39 -5.84 -0.98
N LEU A 96 -9.44 -4.69 -1.66
CA LEU A 96 -9.65 -3.39 -1.00
C LEU A 96 -11.02 -3.32 -0.31
N ASN A 97 -12.07 -3.77 -0.98
CA ASN A 97 -13.41 -3.81 -0.39
C ASN A 97 -13.45 -4.72 0.85
N ALA A 98 -12.68 -5.81 0.85
CA ALA A 98 -12.56 -6.67 2.02
C ALA A 98 -11.83 -5.96 3.18
N ILE A 99 -10.74 -5.23 2.90
CA ILE A 99 -10.03 -4.43 3.92
C ILE A 99 -10.98 -3.41 4.56
N ILE A 100 -11.72 -2.66 3.74
CA ILE A 100 -12.66 -1.64 4.20
C ILE A 100 -13.78 -2.29 5.02
N GLY A 101 -14.41 -3.35 4.48
CA GLY A 101 -15.55 -4.00 5.13
C GLY A 101 -15.19 -4.62 6.48
N TYR A 102 -14.09 -5.37 6.56
CA TYR A 102 -13.64 -5.93 7.85
C TYR A 102 -13.16 -4.85 8.82
N GLY A 103 -12.57 -3.76 8.32
CA GLY A 103 -12.21 -2.60 9.14
C GLY A 103 -13.44 -1.91 9.75
N GLU A 104 -14.51 -1.77 8.98
CA GLU A 104 -15.79 -1.20 9.47
C GLU A 104 -16.45 -2.13 10.51
N ILE A 105 -16.46 -3.46 10.28
CA ILE A 105 -16.96 -4.45 11.27
C ILE A 105 -16.18 -4.35 12.58
N LEU A 106 -14.84 -4.33 12.54
CA LEU A 106 -14.03 -4.20 13.74
C LEU A 106 -14.28 -2.91 14.51
N ILE A 107 -14.56 -1.81 13.82
CA ILE A 107 -14.90 -0.54 14.48
C ILE A 107 -16.23 -0.69 15.23
N GLU A 108 -17.25 -1.28 14.61
CA GLU A 108 -18.57 -1.52 15.22
C GLU A 108 -18.44 -2.43 16.45
N ASP A 109 -17.75 -3.57 16.31
CA ASP A 109 -17.54 -4.53 17.41
C ASP A 109 -16.79 -3.89 18.58
N PHE A 110 -15.74 -3.11 18.31
CA PHE A 110 -14.96 -2.46 19.38
C PHE A 110 -15.72 -1.26 20.01
N GLU A 111 -16.65 -0.65 19.29
CA GLU A 111 -17.56 0.36 19.88
C GLU A 111 -18.58 -0.28 20.83
N GLU A 112 -18.99 -1.53 20.57
CA GLU A 112 -19.92 -2.27 21.42
C GLU A 112 -19.21 -2.96 22.61
N ASP A 113 -18.13 -3.68 22.35
CA ASP A 113 -17.51 -4.60 23.29
C ASP A 113 -16.50 -3.93 24.24
N ILE A 114 -15.86 -2.85 23.83
CA ILE A 114 -14.86 -2.15 24.65
C ILE A 114 -15.48 -0.93 25.34
N PRO A 115 -15.45 -0.83 26.67
CA PRO A 115 -15.86 0.36 27.38
C PRO A 115 -15.11 1.60 26.87
N GLU A 116 -15.79 2.75 26.84
CA GLU A 116 -15.16 3.99 26.39
C GLU A 116 -13.90 4.30 27.18
N SER A 117 -12.79 4.33 26.50
CA SER A 117 -11.45 4.50 27.06
C SER A 117 -10.51 5.19 26.05
N ARG A 118 -9.38 5.67 26.56
CA ARG A 118 -8.32 6.19 25.66
C ARG A 118 -7.85 5.09 24.69
N THR A 119 -7.68 3.86 25.16
CA THR A 119 -7.23 2.73 24.33
C THR A 119 -8.23 2.40 23.21
N ARG A 120 -9.55 2.33 23.53
CA ARG A 120 -10.58 2.12 22.48
C ARG A 120 -10.50 3.20 21.38
N ARG A 121 -10.43 4.48 21.78
CA ARG A 121 -10.35 5.59 20.81
C ARG A 121 -9.12 5.50 19.92
N ILE A 122 -7.99 5.06 20.47
CA ILE A 122 -6.75 4.86 19.70
C ILE A 122 -6.93 3.75 18.68
N ILE A 123 -7.43 2.58 19.09
CA ILE A 123 -7.64 1.43 18.19
C ILE A 123 -8.62 1.80 17.06
N ILE A 124 -9.74 2.42 17.38
CA ILE A 124 -10.73 2.85 16.38
C ILE A 124 -10.13 3.88 15.42
N ASN A 125 -9.29 4.79 15.91
CA ASN A 125 -8.63 5.76 15.05
C ASN A 125 -7.61 5.06 14.11
N ASP A 126 -6.84 4.11 14.59
CA ASP A 126 -5.90 3.34 13.79
C ASP A 126 -6.64 2.50 12.70
N LEU A 127 -7.80 1.91 13.03
CA LEU A 127 -8.66 1.22 12.04
C LEU A 127 -9.23 2.20 10.98
N LYS A 128 -9.64 3.40 11.38
CA LYS A 128 -10.07 4.44 10.43
C LYS A 128 -8.94 4.83 9.49
N HIS A 129 -7.71 4.94 9.97
CA HIS A 129 -6.54 5.18 9.12
C HIS A 129 -6.32 4.05 8.11
N ILE A 130 -6.49 2.78 8.51
CA ILE A 130 -6.43 1.63 7.59
C ILE A 130 -7.47 1.78 6.46
N ILE A 131 -8.71 2.14 6.80
CA ILE A 131 -9.78 2.35 5.82
C ILE A 131 -9.45 3.51 4.87
N ASP A 132 -8.92 4.61 5.38
CA ASP A 132 -8.57 5.78 4.58
C ASP A 132 -7.40 5.45 3.63
N LEU A 133 -6.38 4.72 4.09
CA LEU A 133 -5.28 4.21 3.26
C LEU A 133 -5.77 3.25 2.17
N ALA A 134 -6.74 2.39 2.47
CA ALA A 134 -7.35 1.52 1.46
C ALA A 134 -8.07 2.33 0.37
N ARG A 135 -8.78 3.40 0.74
CA ARG A 135 -9.42 4.33 -0.21
C ARG A 135 -8.40 5.13 -1.02
N GLU A 136 -7.27 5.49 -0.44
CA GLU A 136 -6.15 6.12 -1.15
C GLU A 136 -5.54 5.15 -2.17
N THR A 137 -5.31 3.91 -1.78
CA THR A 137 -4.83 2.84 -2.66
C THR A 137 -5.80 2.59 -3.83
N GLU A 138 -7.12 2.69 -3.61
CA GLU A 138 -8.12 2.58 -4.69
C GLU A 138 -7.91 3.65 -5.77
N LYS A 139 -7.62 4.90 -5.38
CA LYS A 139 -7.34 5.98 -6.33
C LYS A 139 -6.06 5.71 -7.14
N ALA A 140 -5.01 5.17 -6.49
CA ALA A 140 -3.78 4.79 -7.16
C ALA A 140 -4.00 3.67 -8.20
N ILE A 141 -4.89 2.71 -7.92
CA ILE A 141 -5.30 1.67 -8.89
C ILE A 141 -5.95 2.31 -10.13
N GLU A 142 -6.85 3.28 -9.96
CA GLU A 142 -7.47 3.95 -11.10
C GLU A 142 -6.43 4.63 -11.98
N VAL A 143 -5.51 5.38 -11.36
CA VAL A 143 -4.41 6.05 -12.09
C VAL A 143 -3.55 5.04 -12.84
N PHE A 144 -3.22 3.91 -12.21
CA PHE A 144 -2.45 2.83 -12.84
C PHE A 144 -3.19 2.22 -14.05
N VAL A 145 -4.46 1.86 -13.88
CA VAL A 145 -5.24 1.24 -14.96
C VAL A 145 -5.44 2.21 -16.13
N ASP A 146 -5.70 3.49 -15.85
CA ASP A 146 -5.84 4.51 -16.91
C ASP A 146 -4.50 4.76 -17.62
N PHE A 147 -3.38 4.73 -16.90
CA PHE A 147 -2.04 4.86 -17.48
C PHE A 147 -1.73 3.72 -18.45
N ILE A 148 -1.90 2.45 -18.02
CA ILE A 148 -1.61 1.30 -18.90
C ILE A 148 -2.56 1.22 -20.11
N ARG A 149 -3.81 1.70 -19.98
CA ARG A 149 -4.77 1.79 -21.07
C ARG A 149 -4.36 2.87 -22.09
N GLY A 150 -3.87 4.01 -21.62
CA GLY A 150 -3.43 5.13 -22.49
C GLY A 150 -2.12 4.84 -23.24
N ASP A 151 -1.27 3.98 -22.71
CA ASP A 151 0.05 3.66 -23.26
C ASP A 151 -0.02 2.77 -24.53
N GLU A 152 -1.14 2.08 -24.75
CA GLU A 152 -1.33 1.22 -25.94
C GLU A 152 -1.52 2.00 -27.24
N ASP A 153 -1.81 3.31 -27.18
CA ASP A 153 -2.06 4.12 -28.37
C ASP A 153 -0.81 4.74 -29.03
N GLY A 154 0.35 4.50 -28.51
CA GLY A 154 1.60 4.87 -29.19
C GLY A 154 2.79 5.12 -28.31
N SER A 155 3.83 4.34 -28.40
CA SER A 155 5.20 4.82 -28.44
C SER A 155 6.28 3.73 -28.55
N ASP A 156 7.43 4.16 -29.01
CA ASP A 156 8.58 3.45 -29.56
C ASP A 156 9.41 2.62 -28.56
N GLU A 157 10.25 1.75 -29.13
CA GLU A 157 11.16 0.77 -28.50
C GLU A 157 12.20 1.34 -27.48
N ALA A 158 12.31 2.66 -27.33
CA ALA A 158 13.29 3.30 -26.44
C ALA A 158 12.96 3.17 -24.93
N ASP A 159 11.71 2.86 -24.59
CA ASP A 159 11.18 2.88 -23.21
C ASP A 159 11.55 1.66 -22.34
N LYS A 160 11.92 0.52 -22.94
CA LYS A 160 12.08 -0.76 -22.24
C LYS A 160 13.23 -0.78 -21.21
N SER A 161 14.37 -0.18 -21.55
CA SER A 161 15.57 -0.19 -20.70
C SER A 161 15.40 0.65 -19.43
N GLN A 162 14.56 1.68 -19.45
CA GLN A 162 14.36 2.57 -18.31
C GLN A 162 13.35 2.03 -17.31
N VAL A 163 12.31 1.33 -17.78
CA VAL A 163 11.38 0.60 -16.92
C VAL A 163 12.11 -0.53 -16.17
N GLU A 164 13.03 -1.25 -16.82
CA GLU A 164 13.86 -2.26 -16.18
C GLU A 164 14.79 -1.66 -15.12
N THR A 165 15.38 -0.49 -15.39
CA THR A 165 16.24 0.23 -14.45
C THR A 165 15.44 0.74 -13.23
N ALA A 166 14.25 1.30 -13.45
CA ALA A 166 13.36 1.72 -12.38
C ALA A 166 12.92 0.52 -11.51
N ASN A 167 12.53 -0.60 -12.12
CA ASN A 167 12.17 -1.82 -11.39
C ASN A 167 13.36 -2.42 -10.60
N ALA A 168 14.58 -2.37 -11.13
CA ALA A 168 15.78 -2.82 -10.42
C ALA A 168 16.11 -1.92 -9.21
N LEU A 169 15.92 -0.60 -9.36
CA LEU A 169 16.10 0.36 -8.27
C LEU A 169 15.07 0.11 -7.15
N PHE A 170 13.80 -0.14 -7.49
CA PHE A 170 12.76 -0.45 -6.52
C PHE A 170 12.98 -1.77 -5.79
N LYS A 171 13.44 -2.80 -6.49
CA LYS A 171 13.76 -4.08 -5.86
C LYS A 171 14.89 -3.95 -4.84
N SER A 172 15.83 -3.02 -5.05
CA SER A 172 16.89 -2.71 -4.10
C SER A 172 16.43 -1.87 -2.90
N LEU A 173 15.31 -1.13 -3.03
CA LEU A 173 14.71 -0.33 -1.95
C LEU A 173 13.67 -1.11 -1.14
N GLY A 174 13.13 -2.21 -1.69
CA GLY A 174 12.07 -3.02 -1.06
C GLY A 174 12.54 -3.99 0.03
N ASP A 175 13.84 -4.22 0.19
CA ASP A 175 14.42 -5.09 1.21
C ASP A 175 14.86 -4.31 2.48
N ILE A 176 14.08 -3.33 2.93
CA ILE A 176 14.30 -2.73 4.24
C ILE A 176 13.78 -3.70 5.29
N ASP A 177 14.70 -4.36 5.98
CA ASP A 177 14.42 -5.22 7.12
C ASP A 177 13.68 -4.41 8.22
N HIS A 178 12.40 -4.69 8.40
CA HIS A 178 11.54 -4.03 9.39
C HIS A 178 11.83 -4.45 10.84
N SER A 179 12.89 -5.23 11.10
CA SER A 179 13.29 -5.69 12.42
C SER A 179 14.34 -4.79 13.10
N ILE A 180 14.14 -3.48 13.10
CA ILE A 180 15.01 -2.58 13.91
C ILE A 180 14.59 -2.68 15.37
N SER A 181 15.37 -3.42 16.16
CA SER A 181 15.29 -3.37 17.62
C SER A 181 16.07 -2.17 18.12
N LEU A 182 15.39 -1.17 18.67
CA LEU A 182 16.04 -0.05 19.34
C LEU A 182 16.72 -0.54 20.63
N SER A 183 17.97 -0.11 20.86
CA SER A 183 18.67 -0.40 22.10
C SER A 183 18.01 0.34 23.27
N ASP A 184 18.11 -0.24 24.50
CA ASP A 184 17.53 0.35 25.70
C ASP A 184 18.03 1.77 25.99
N ASP A 185 19.22 2.12 25.51
CA ASP A 185 19.85 3.45 25.69
C ASP A 185 19.13 4.59 24.92
N LEU A 186 18.22 4.26 23.99
CA LEU A 186 17.48 5.23 23.19
C LEU A 186 16.05 5.51 23.70
N LYS A 187 15.62 4.85 24.77
CA LYS A 187 14.23 4.94 25.27
C LYS A 187 13.82 6.34 25.75
N ASP A 188 14.78 7.18 26.15
CA ASP A 188 14.55 8.54 26.65
C ASP A 188 15.08 9.62 25.68
N SER A 189 15.35 9.27 24.43
CA SER A 189 15.90 10.19 23.44
C SER A 189 14.79 10.85 22.62
N ASP A 190 14.98 12.15 22.30
CA ASP A 190 14.16 12.86 21.34
C ASP A 190 14.47 12.33 19.92
N ILE A 191 13.44 11.94 19.16
CA ILE A 191 13.58 11.42 17.80
C ILE A 191 12.97 12.42 16.84
N LEU A 192 13.78 12.90 15.89
CA LEU A 192 13.31 13.72 14.77
C LEU A 192 13.00 12.81 13.58
N ILE A 193 11.73 12.79 13.16
CA ILE A 193 11.29 12.06 11.96
C ILE A 193 11.27 13.06 10.81
N VAL A 194 11.96 12.74 9.72
CA VAL A 194 11.99 13.53 8.49
C VAL A 194 11.75 12.60 7.31
N ASP A 195 10.59 12.74 6.66
CA ASP A 195 10.19 11.98 5.48
C ASP A 195 9.33 12.90 4.61
N ASP A 196 9.41 12.81 3.29
CA ASP A 196 8.61 13.59 2.36
C ASP A 196 7.17 13.06 2.25
N ASN A 197 6.93 11.84 2.72
CA ASN A 197 5.62 11.23 2.80
C ASN A 197 5.04 11.37 4.21
N LYS A 198 3.94 12.12 4.31
CA LYS A 198 3.24 12.36 5.57
C LYS A 198 2.77 11.07 6.26
N THR A 199 2.32 10.07 5.47
CA THR A 199 1.88 8.76 5.99
C THR A 199 3.02 8.03 6.69
N ASN A 200 4.23 8.04 6.12
CA ASN A 200 5.41 7.45 6.75
C ASN A 200 5.73 8.12 8.09
N CYS A 201 5.66 9.47 8.14
CA CYS A 201 5.85 10.21 9.40
C CYS A 201 4.82 9.81 10.45
N GLU A 202 3.54 9.75 10.09
CA GLU A 202 2.43 9.39 11.00
C GLU A 202 2.58 7.97 11.55
N VAL A 203 2.94 6.99 10.70
CA VAL A 203 3.20 5.60 11.11
C VAL A 203 4.39 5.51 12.06
N LEU A 204 5.51 6.18 11.76
CA LEU A 204 6.69 6.18 12.61
C LEU A 204 6.42 6.86 13.96
N GLU A 205 5.76 8.02 13.97
CA GLU A 205 5.32 8.69 15.19
C GLU A 205 4.46 7.78 16.05
N ARG A 206 3.50 7.09 15.41
CA ARG A 206 2.60 6.17 16.09
C ARG A 206 3.33 4.98 16.70
N ARG A 207 4.28 4.37 15.98
CA ARG A 207 5.10 3.24 16.46
C ARG A 207 6.01 3.63 17.64
N LEU A 208 6.59 4.82 17.58
CA LEU A 208 7.50 5.31 18.63
C LEU A 208 6.76 5.79 19.89
N SER A 209 5.47 6.07 19.80
CA SER A 209 4.62 6.52 20.92
C SER A 209 3.95 5.39 21.70
N MET A 210 4.21 4.12 21.34
CA MET A 210 3.66 2.91 21.99
C MET A 210 4.58 2.40 23.09
#